data_6a3170d7639582483a4e5ce8bfa21d2e
#
_entry.id   6a3170d7639582483a4e5ce8bfa21d2e
#
_cell.length_a   1.000
_cell.length_b   1.000
_cell.length_c   1.000
_cell.angle_alpha   90.00
_cell.angle_beta   90.00
_cell.angle_gamma   90.00
#
_symmetry.space_group_name_H-M   'P 1'
#
loop_
_entity.id
_entity.type
_entity.pdbx_description
1 polymer ?
#
loop_
_entity_poly.entity_id
_entity_poly.type
_entity_poly.pdbx_seq_one_letter_code
_entity_poly.pdbx_strand_id
1 'polypeptide(L)'
;MPMDEIAATDPVAILREIEESCRVCNTTDSRQAIEIFSEWSGIAFRIGRNRLLAPLDEVVEILDMPKLARVPLAQPWVRGIANIRGNLLPVVDFSGFLGGEVATVTEKTRVLVIDYDGIYSGLVVDEVFGLKHFMESEHADAAPDVDGFLLPYIRNRYRRDGRVWCEFSLFALADTPQFLQTAI
;
A
#
# COMPACT_ATOMS: atom_id res chain seq x y z
N MET A 1 30.75 -47.38 29.55
CA MET A 1 29.92 -46.19 29.35
C MET A 1 29.46 -46.19 27.91
N PRO A 2 28.17 -46.37 27.64
CA PRO A 2 27.66 -46.35 26.27
C PRO A 2 27.44 -44.90 25.82
N MET A 3 27.91 -44.60 24.62
CA MET A 3 27.64 -43.34 23.93
C MET A 3 26.19 -43.37 23.43
N ASP A 4 25.41 -42.42 23.84
CA ASP A 4 24.01 -42.22 23.41
C ASP A 4 23.94 -42.02 21.91
N GLU A 5 23.18 -42.89 21.30
CA GLU A 5 22.79 -42.92 19.91
C GLU A 5 21.78 -41.78 19.68
N ILE A 6 22.22 -40.70 19.02
CA ILE A 6 21.33 -39.66 18.53
C ILE A 6 20.51 -40.29 17.42
N ALA A 7 19.29 -40.68 17.75
CA ALA A 7 18.32 -41.15 16.78
C ALA A 7 18.12 -40.06 15.70
N ALA A 8 18.62 -40.33 14.49
CA ALA A 8 18.35 -39.50 13.34
C ALA A 8 16.84 -39.50 13.07
N THR A 9 16.18 -38.46 13.44
CA THR A 9 14.74 -38.28 13.18
C THR A 9 14.56 -38.13 11.68
N ASP A 10 13.92 -39.11 11.05
CA ASP A 10 13.67 -39.13 9.60
C ASP A 10 12.86 -37.86 9.21
N PRO A 11 13.40 -37.00 8.33
CA PRO A 11 12.71 -35.80 7.89
C PRO A 11 11.31 -36.06 7.30
N VAL A 12 11.14 -37.24 6.70
CA VAL A 12 9.85 -37.67 6.11
C VAL A 12 8.83 -38.00 7.20
N ALA A 13 9.28 -38.57 8.33
CA ALA A 13 8.41 -38.83 9.46
C ALA A 13 7.88 -37.51 10.10
N ILE A 14 8.75 -36.51 10.25
CA ILE A 14 8.37 -35.17 10.74
C ILE A 14 7.36 -34.51 9.80
N LEU A 15 7.55 -34.57 8.49
CA LEU A 15 6.63 -34.00 7.50
C LEU A 15 5.26 -34.69 7.55
N ARG A 16 5.21 -36.01 7.75
CA ARG A 16 3.94 -36.75 7.92
C ARG A 16 3.23 -36.37 9.21
N GLU A 17 3.94 -36.17 10.28
CA GLU A 17 3.37 -35.76 11.57
C GLU A 17 2.78 -34.36 11.50
N ILE A 18 3.46 -33.44 10.79
CA ILE A 18 2.96 -32.08 10.50
C ILE A 18 1.71 -32.15 9.60
N GLU A 19 1.71 -32.98 8.55
CA GLU A 19 0.56 -33.14 7.66
C GLU A 19 -0.66 -33.73 8.40
N GLU A 20 -0.45 -34.70 9.28
CA GLU A 20 -1.51 -35.32 10.09
C GLU A 20 -2.05 -34.34 11.14
N SER A 21 -1.19 -33.54 11.76
CA SER A 21 -1.58 -32.46 12.68
C SER A 21 -2.40 -31.37 11.97
N CYS A 22 -2.04 -31.01 10.73
CA CYS A 22 -2.81 -30.08 9.91
C CYS A 22 -4.18 -30.66 9.49
N ARG A 23 -4.28 -31.96 9.21
CA ARG A 23 -5.56 -32.60 8.89
C ARG A 23 -6.49 -32.66 10.10
N VAL A 24 -5.97 -32.94 11.28
CA VAL A 24 -6.77 -32.96 12.54
C VAL A 24 -7.26 -31.56 12.88
N CYS A 25 -6.47 -30.51 12.63
CA CYS A 25 -6.87 -29.11 12.83
C CYS A 25 -8.01 -28.68 11.88
N ASN A 26 -8.09 -29.29 10.68
CA ASN A 26 -9.13 -28.99 9.69
C ASN A 26 -10.46 -29.73 9.91
N THR A 27 -10.53 -30.71 10.81
CA THR A 27 -11.73 -31.56 10.99
C THR A 27 -12.45 -31.39 12.32
N THR A 28 -11.89 -30.67 13.27
CA THR A 28 -12.52 -30.46 14.56
C THR A 28 -12.87 -28.97 14.74
N ASP A 29 -14.13 -28.65 14.52
CA ASP A 29 -14.86 -27.49 15.04
C ASP A 29 -14.55 -26.09 14.43
N SER A 30 -13.98 -26.02 13.21
CA SER A 30 -13.83 -24.76 12.48
C SER A 30 -15.11 -24.24 11.80
N ARG A 31 -16.26 -24.88 12.01
CA ARG A 31 -17.55 -24.46 11.42
C ARG A 31 -18.36 -23.48 12.27
N GLN A 32 -17.90 -23.12 13.47
CA GLN A 32 -18.65 -22.23 14.36
C GLN A 32 -17.92 -20.95 14.79
N ALA A 33 -16.72 -20.68 14.31
CA ALA A 33 -16.00 -19.46 14.64
C ALA A 33 -15.08 -18.92 13.52
N ILE A 34 -15.38 -19.21 12.27
CA ILE A 34 -14.99 -18.29 11.20
C ILE A 34 -16.19 -17.36 11.02
N GLU A 35 -16.42 -16.48 11.98
CA GLU A 35 -16.77 -15.13 11.62
C GLU A 35 -15.64 -14.73 10.69
N ILE A 36 -15.94 -14.67 9.41
CA ILE A 36 -15.08 -14.08 8.39
C ILE A 36 -15.04 -12.62 8.84
N PHE A 37 -14.09 -12.30 9.73
CA PHE A 37 -13.72 -10.92 9.95
C PHE A 37 -13.18 -10.48 8.59
N SER A 38 -14.00 -9.79 7.84
CA SER A 38 -13.60 -9.15 6.60
C SER A 38 -12.53 -8.14 7.00
N GLU A 39 -11.28 -8.60 6.91
CA GLU A 39 -10.13 -7.79 7.23
C GLU A 39 -9.69 -7.08 5.96
N TRP A 40 -9.74 -5.76 5.99
CA TRP A 40 -9.22 -4.94 4.91
C TRP A 40 -7.79 -4.50 5.24
N SER A 41 -6.92 -4.56 4.25
CA SER A 41 -5.51 -4.19 4.42
C SER A 41 -5.11 -3.12 3.41
N GLY A 42 -4.38 -2.12 3.89
CA GLY A 42 -3.87 -1.05 3.05
C GLY A 42 -2.57 -0.45 3.55
N ILE A 43 -1.89 0.23 2.64
CA ILE A 43 -0.67 0.97 2.92
C ILE A 43 -1.05 2.35 3.42
N ALA A 44 -0.66 2.64 4.66
CA ALA A 44 -0.90 3.93 5.29
C ALA A 44 0.20 4.92 4.91
N PHE A 45 -0.20 6.10 4.45
CA PHE A 45 0.71 7.16 4.02
C PHE A 45 0.18 8.56 4.35
N ARG A 46 1.00 9.58 4.14
CA ARG A 46 0.64 10.98 4.42
C ARG A 46 0.96 11.87 3.22
N ILE A 47 0.04 12.80 2.97
CA ILE A 47 0.20 13.92 2.03
C ILE A 47 -0.23 15.19 2.74
N GLY A 48 0.69 16.12 2.95
CA GLY A 48 0.43 17.31 3.75
C GLY A 48 -0.07 16.94 5.14
N ARG A 49 -1.27 17.37 5.50
CA ARG A 49 -1.94 17.00 6.76
C ARG A 49 -2.76 15.71 6.67
N ASN A 50 -3.04 15.22 5.45
CA ASN A 50 -3.97 14.13 5.21
C ASN A 50 -3.31 12.77 5.43
N ARG A 51 -3.96 11.90 6.20
CA ARG A 51 -3.58 10.51 6.43
C ARG A 51 -4.49 9.59 5.65
N LEU A 52 -3.92 8.89 4.70
CA LEU A 52 -4.63 8.11 3.72
C LEU A 52 -4.19 6.65 3.79
N LEU A 53 -5.02 5.78 3.22
CA LEU A 53 -4.77 4.37 3.04
C LEU A 53 -4.89 4.06 1.55
N ALA A 54 -3.88 3.45 0.94
CA ALA A 54 -4.01 2.87 -0.38
C ALA A 54 -4.32 1.38 -0.25
N PRO A 55 -5.29 0.84 -1.01
CA PRO A 55 -5.46 -0.61 -1.13
C PRO A 55 -4.14 -1.28 -1.50
N LEU A 56 -3.87 -2.46 -0.91
CA LEU A 56 -2.59 -3.12 -1.09
C LEU A 56 -2.36 -3.55 -2.55
N ASP A 57 -3.40 -3.89 -3.26
CA ASP A 57 -3.42 -4.28 -4.66
C ASP A 57 -3.20 -3.10 -5.64
N GLU A 58 -3.35 -1.86 -5.17
CA GLU A 58 -3.10 -0.66 -5.97
C GLU A 58 -1.63 -0.18 -5.92
N VAL A 59 -0.79 -0.75 -5.05
CA VAL A 59 0.63 -0.35 -4.87
C VAL A 59 1.56 -1.51 -5.21
N VAL A 60 2.34 -1.35 -6.27
CA VAL A 60 3.29 -2.37 -6.73
C VAL A 60 4.56 -2.38 -5.89
N GLU A 61 5.08 -1.21 -5.55
CA GLU A 61 6.34 -1.06 -4.81
C GLU A 61 6.37 0.28 -4.05
N ILE A 62 7.12 0.31 -2.96
CA ILE A 62 7.41 1.54 -2.21
C ILE A 62 8.91 1.78 -2.28
N LEU A 63 9.31 2.93 -2.80
CA LEU A 63 10.71 3.29 -3.00
C LEU A 63 11.12 4.47 -2.13
N ASP A 64 12.39 4.50 -1.75
CA ASP A 64 13.03 5.75 -1.34
C ASP A 64 13.07 6.72 -2.52
N MET A 65 13.19 8.03 -2.24
CA MET A 65 13.24 9.03 -3.31
C MET A 65 14.43 8.77 -4.24
N PRO A 66 14.19 8.36 -5.51
CA PRO A 66 15.25 8.04 -6.45
C PRO A 66 15.91 9.29 -7.04
N LYS A 67 17.04 9.10 -7.71
CA LYS A 67 17.62 10.16 -8.54
C LYS A 67 16.74 10.39 -9.76
N LEU A 68 16.34 11.64 -9.98
CA LEU A 68 15.45 12.02 -11.05
C LEU A 68 16.19 12.78 -12.16
N ALA A 69 15.94 12.38 -13.40
CA ALA A 69 16.25 13.19 -14.58
C ALA A 69 15.08 14.16 -14.83
N ARG A 70 15.38 15.44 -14.95
CA ARG A 70 14.35 16.47 -15.24
C ARG A 70 13.79 16.31 -16.64
N VAL A 71 12.48 16.50 -16.78
CA VAL A 71 11.78 16.55 -18.07
C VAL A 71 11.54 18.00 -18.43
N PRO A 72 12.12 18.50 -19.54
CA PRO A 72 11.87 19.87 -19.99
C PRO A 72 10.39 20.08 -20.33
N LEU A 73 9.86 21.26 -20.04
CA LEU A 73 8.48 21.65 -20.34
C LEU A 73 7.38 20.79 -19.68
N ALA A 74 7.74 19.94 -18.73
CA ALA A 74 6.77 19.17 -17.97
C ALA A 74 5.93 20.06 -17.03
N GLN A 75 4.79 19.54 -16.60
CA GLN A 75 3.94 20.23 -15.64
C GLN A 75 4.66 20.41 -14.28
N PRO A 76 4.28 21.42 -13.48
CA PRO A 76 4.96 21.74 -12.21
C PRO A 76 5.03 20.59 -11.20
N TRP A 77 4.03 19.70 -11.23
CA TRP A 77 3.97 18.52 -10.37
C TRP A 77 4.78 17.32 -10.88
N VAL A 78 5.31 17.36 -12.11
CA VAL A 78 6.20 16.32 -12.62
C VAL A 78 7.60 16.53 -12.07
N ARG A 79 8.02 15.65 -11.18
CA ARG A 79 9.34 15.71 -10.53
C ARG A 79 10.46 15.26 -11.47
N GLY A 80 10.18 14.41 -12.42
CA GLY A 80 11.14 13.87 -13.39
C GLY A 80 10.91 12.39 -13.68
N ILE A 81 11.93 11.76 -14.27
CA ILE A 81 11.93 10.32 -14.57
C ILE A 81 13.08 9.67 -13.82
N ALA A 82 12.79 8.55 -13.16
CA ALA A 82 13.77 7.65 -12.58
C ALA A 82 13.99 6.43 -13.45
N ASN A 83 15.16 5.78 -13.34
CA ASN A 83 15.37 4.43 -13.85
C ASN A 83 15.35 3.47 -12.67
N ILE A 84 14.34 2.61 -12.64
CA ILE A 84 14.16 1.59 -11.60
C ILE A 84 14.33 0.22 -12.24
N ARG A 85 15.44 -0.45 -11.96
CA ARG A 85 15.76 -1.78 -12.49
C ARG A 85 15.66 -1.90 -14.02
N GLY A 86 16.03 -0.82 -14.74
CA GLY A 86 15.95 -0.77 -16.20
C GLY A 86 14.65 -0.21 -16.77
N ASN A 87 13.62 -0.03 -15.97
CA ASN A 87 12.36 0.56 -16.37
C ASN A 87 12.33 2.07 -16.08
N LEU A 88 11.82 2.85 -17.00
CA LEU A 88 11.61 4.29 -16.80
C LEU A 88 10.34 4.51 -16.00
N LEU A 89 10.48 5.17 -14.84
CA LEU A 89 9.39 5.51 -13.94
C LEU A 89 9.20 7.03 -13.94
N PRO A 90 8.14 7.57 -14.56
CA PRO A 90 7.73 8.95 -14.35
C PRO A 90 7.37 9.15 -12.87
N VAL A 91 7.89 10.21 -12.26
CA VAL A 91 7.65 10.52 -10.85
C VAL A 91 6.89 11.81 -10.73
N VAL A 92 5.74 11.74 -10.11
CA VAL A 92 4.76 12.81 -9.94
C VAL A 92 4.67 13.21 -8.47
N ASP A 93 4.67 14.50 -8.20
CA ASP A 93 4.35 15.02 -6.88
C ASP A 93 2.86 14.90 -6.64
N PHE A 94 2.48 14.05 -5.71
CA PHE A 94 1.08 13.73 -5.48
C PHE A 94 0.29 14.95 -4.96
N SER A 95 0.86 15.69 -4.00
CA SER A 95 0.22 16.90 -3.48
C SER A 95 0.09 17.98 -4.56
N GLY A 96 1.19 18.24 -5.27
CA GLY A 96 1.21 19.24 -6.34
C GLY A 96 0.25 18.91 -7.49
N PHE A 97 0.11 17.62 -7.85
CA PHE A 97 -0.84 17.18 -8.87
C PHE A 97 -2.30 17.48 -8.45
N LEU A 98 -2.64 17.27 -7.20
CA LEU A 98 -3.98 17.52 -6.65
C LEU A 98 -4.25 19.01 -6.34
N GLY A 99 -3.34 19.92 -6.70
CA GLY A 99 -3.50 21.37 -6.50
C GLY A 99 -3.04 21.88 -5.14
N GLY A 100 -2.37 21.01 -4.36
CA GLY A 100 -1.69 21.40 -3.13
C GLY A 100 -0.28 21.95 -3.35
N GLU A 101 0.45 22.15 -2.26
CA GLU A 101 1.86 22.54 -2.34
C GLU A 101 2.72 21.34 -2.71
N VAL A 102 3.75 21.59 -3.54
CA VAL A 102 4.73 20.57 -3.93
C VAL A 102 5.48 20.09 -2.69
N ALA A 103 5.55 18.79 -2.51
CA ALA A 103 6.16 18.17 -1.34
C ALA A 103 7.65 18.54 -1.19
N THR A 104 8.05 18.93 0.01
CA THR A 104 9.45 19.06 0.36
C THR A 104 10.05 17.68 0.60
N VAL A 105 11.09 17.33 -0.16
CA VAL A 105 11.77 16.04 -0.02
C VAL A 105 12.53 16.00 1.31
N THR A 106 12.24 14.98 2.11
CA THR A 106 12.90 14.68 3.38
C THR A 106 13.36 13.21 3.39
N GLU A 107 14.03 12.78 4.45
CA GLU A 107 14.40 11.36 4.63
C GLU A 107 13.20 10.42 4.74
N LYS A 108 12.02 10.95 5.11
CA LYS A 108 10.77 10.19 5.21
C LYS A 108 10.00 10.09 3.91
N THR A 109 10.31 10.96 2.94
CA THR A 109 9.65 10.98 1.64
C THR A 109 9.80 9.65 0.93
N ARG A 110 8.69 9.14 0.39
CA ARG A 110 8.64 7.87 -0.35
C ARG A 110 7.95 8.07 -1.69
N VAL A 111 8.17 7.11 -2.56
CA VAL A 111 7.47 7.03 -3.85
C VAL A 111 6.64 5.76 -3.85
N LEU A 112 5.33 5.90 -3.95
CA LEU A 112 4.41 4.79 -4.19
C LEU A 112 4.37 4.52 -5.68
N VAL A 113 4.69 3.30 -6.10
CA VAL A 113 4.65 2.89 -7.50
C VAL A 113 3.30 2.24 -7.79
N ILE A 114 2.64 2.74 -8.83
CA ILE A 114 1.41 2.16 -9.37
C ILE A 114 1.68 1.58 -10.76
N ASP A 115 0.97 0.50 -11.08
CA ASP A 115 0.91 -0.09 -12.43
C ASP A 115 -0.55 -0.46 -12.69
N TYR A 116 -1.22 0.36 -13.49
CA TYR A 116 -2.65 0.24 -13.74
C TYR A 116 -2.97 0.64 -15.18
N ASP A 117 -3.61 -0.26 -15.92
CA ASP A 117 -4.06 -0.06 -17.33
C ASP A 117 -2.98 0.54 -18.24
N GLY A 118 -1.74 0.05 -18.10
CA GLY A 118 -0.59 0.54 -18.86
C GLY A 118 0.03 1.83 -18.33
N ILE A 119 -0.48 2.37 -17.23
CA ILE A 119 0.09 3.53 -16.54
C ILE A 119 1.06 3.03 -15.48
N TYR A 120 2.36 3.17 -15.73
CA TYR A 120 3.42 2.89 -14.76
C TYR A 120 3.98 4.22 -14.26
N SER A 121 3.69 4.56 -12.99
CA SER A 121 4.04 5.87 -12.43
C SER A 121 4.39 5.80 -10.94
N GLY A 122 5.24 6.71 -10.50
CA GLY A 122 5.61 6.89 -9.10
C GLY A 122 4.97 8.16 -8.50
N LEU A 123 4.29 8.03 -7.39
CA LEU A 123 3.63 9.11 -6.66
C LEU A 123 4.45 9.48 -5.42
N VAL A 124 4.97 10.71 -5.36
CA VAL A 124 5.71 11.20 -4.19
C VAL A 124 4.74 11.50 -3.06
N VAL A 125 5.00 10.87 -1.91
CA VAL A 125 4.25 11.07 -0.65
C VAL A 125 5.22 11.49 0.46
N ASP A 126 4.73 12.25 1.44
CA ASP A 126 5.59 12.79 2.50
C ASP A 126 6.14 11.70 3.42
N GLU A 127 5.34 10.68 3.72
CA GLU A 127 5.71 9.62 4.65
C GLU A 127 4.83 8.38 4.42
N VAL A 128 5.40 7.19 4.57
CA VAL A 128 4.69 5.92 4.60
C VAL A 128 4.78 5.34 6.01
N PHE A 129 3.63 4.98 6.59
CA PHE A 129 3.53 4.41 7.93
C PHE A 129 3.51 2.88 7.93
N GLY A 130 3.55 2.25 6.72
CA GLY A 130 3.50 0.81 6.54
C GLY A 130 2.09 0.25 6.36
N LEU A 131 2.00 -1.07 6.38
CA LEU A 131 0.76 -1.82 6.23
C LEU A 131 -0.11 -1.67 7.48
N LYS A 132 -1.41 -1.47 7.27
CA LYS A 132 -2.42 -1.47 8.32
C LYS A 132 -3.56 -2.40 7.93
N HIS A 133 -4.10 -3.09 8.93
CA HIS A 133 -5.23 -3.98 8.80
C HIS A 133 -6.41 -3.35 9.53
N PHE A 134 -7.59 -3.38 8.96
CA PHE A 134 -8.81 -2.86 9.55
C PHE A 134 -9.90 -3.93 9.51
N MET A 135 -10.69 -4.02 10.57
CA MET A 135 -11.87 -4.87 10.62
C MET A 135 -13.07 -4.13 10.05
N GLU A 136 -14.05 -4.85 9.54
CA GLU A 136 -15.31 -4.25 9.05
C GLU A 136 -16.01 -3.43 10.14
N SER A 137 -15.90 -3.84 11.41
CA SER A 137 -16.43 -3.11 12.56
C SER A 137 -15.79 -1.73 12.79
N GLU A 138 -14.60 -1.47 12.21
CA GLU A 138 -13.91 -0.18 12.27
C GLU A 138 -14.31 0.79 11.16
N HIS A 139 -15.18 0.34 10.24
CA HIS A 139 -15.76 1.20 9.22
C HIS A 139 -16.47 2.39 9.87
N ALA A 140 -16.30 3.58 9.31
CA ALA A 140 -16.80 4.82 9.90
C ALA A 140 -17.60 5.63 8.88
N ASP A 141 -18.84 5.99 9.25
CA ASP A 141 -19.67 6.93 8.47
C ASP A 141 -19.34 8.41 8.75
N ALA A 142 -18.28 8.66 9.52
CA ALA A 142 -17.86 10.02 9.86
C ALA A 142 -17.42 10.78 8.59
N ALA A 143 -17.68 12.08 8.56
CA ALA A 143 -17.17 12.94 7.50
C ALA A 143 -15.64 12.83 7.42
N PRO A 144 -15.07 12.74 6.21
CA PRO A 144 -13.62 12.64 6.05
C PRO A 144 -12.98 13.97 6.48
N ASP A 145 -11.99 13.88 7.36
CA ASP A 145 -11.12 15.02 7.71
C ASP A 145 -9.93 15.07 6.75
N VAL A 146 -10.24 15.37 5.50
CA VAL A 146 -9.25 15.51 4.41
C VAL A 146 -9.56 16.76 3.59
N ASP A 147 -8.55 17.23 2.87
CA ASP A 147 -8.73 18.36 1.97
C ASP A 147 -9.71 18.02 0.83
N GLY A 148 -10.52 19.01 0.42
CA GLY A 148 -11.65 18.80 -0.49
C GLY A 148 -11.28 18.20 -1.85
N PHE A 149 -10.06 18.44 -2.34
CA PHE A 149 -9.57 17.87 -3.60
C PHE A 149 -9.32 16.36 -3.55
N LEU A 150 -9.23 15.76 -2.35
CA LEU A 150 -9.07 14.32 -2.16
C LEU A 150 -10.42 13.57 -2.18
N LEU A 151 -11.52 14.28 -1.88
CA LEU A 151 -12.84 13.67 -1.71
C LEU A 151 -13.31 12.79 -2.87
N PRO A 152 -13.08 13.15 -4.16
CA PRO A 152 -13.50 12.31 -5.30
C PRO A 152 -12.88 10.93 -5.33
N TYR A 153 -11.75 10.74 -4.66
CA TYR A 153 -10.96 9.51 -4.67
C TYR A 153 -11.12 8.68 -3.40
N ILE A 154 -11.88 9.19 -2.39
CA ILE A 154 -12.14 8.47 -1.15
C ILE A 154 -13.24 7.44 -1.36
N ARG A 155 -12.94 6.15 -1.09
CA ARG A 155 -13.88 5.03 -1.18
C ARG A 155 -14.51 4.71 0.17
N ASN A 156 -13.66 4.41 1.17
CA ASN A 156 -14.09 4.00 2.50
C ASN A 156 -13.38 4.80 3.59
N ARG A 157 -13.82 4.61 4.82
CA ARG A 157 -13.27 5.26 6.00
C ARG A 157 -13.25 4.28 7.15
N TYR A 158 -12.18 4.32 7.91
CA TYR A 158 -11.99 3.45 9.07
C TYR A 158 -11.61 4.30 10.27
N ARG A 159 -12.07 3.91 11.45
CA ARG A 159 -11.74 4.61 12.70
C ARG A 159 -10.93 3.70 13.60
N ARG A 160 -9.71 4.13 13.93
CA ARG A 160 -8.84 3.43 14.88
C ARG A 160 -8.08 4.46 15.73
N ASP A 161 -7.96 4.17 17.04
CA ASP A 161 -7.26 5.02 18.00
C ASP A 161 -7.73 6.49 17.99
N GLY A 162 -9.05 6.71 17.87
CA GLY A 162 -9.66 8.04 17.81
C GLY A 162 -9.40 8.83 16.53
N ARG A 163 -8.78 8.20 15.51
CA ARG A 163 -8.45 8.81 14.21
C ARG A 163 -9.27 8.19 13.09
N VAL A 164 -9.64 9.04 12.13
CA VAL A 164 -10.25 8.59 10.89
C VAL A 164 -9.16 8.42 9.84
N TRP A 165 -9.13 7.27 9.21
CA TRP A 165 -8.29 6.93 8.08
C TRP A 165 -9.17 6.84 6.84
N CYS A 166 -8.78 7.48 5.77
CA CYS A 166 -9.55 7.50 4.52
C CYS A 166 -8.88 6.59 3.48
N GLU A 167 -9.63 5.62 2.97
CA GLU A 167 -9.19 4.80 1.85
C GLU A 167 -9.23 5.63 0.58
N PHE A 168 -8.08 5.83 -0.01
CA PHE A 168 -7.86 6.59 -1.23
C PHE A 168 -7.55 5.64 -2.38
N SER A 169 -8.30 5.72 -3.48
CA SER A 169 -8.04 4.93 -4.67
C SER A 169 -7.00 5.60 -5.57
N LEU A 170 -5.85 4.97 -5.69
CA LEU A 170 -4.80 5.38 -6.63
C LEU A 170 -5.21 5.10 -8.07
N PHE A 171 -5.99 4.05 -8.30
CA PHE A 171 -6.53 3.72 -9.62
C PHE A 171 -7.54 4.76 -10.10
N ALA A 172 -8.45 5.20 -9.21
CA ALA A 172 -9.37 6.28 -9.56
C ALA A 172 -8.64 7.60 -9.88
N LEU A 173 -7.50 7.85 -9.24
CA LEU A 173 -6.61 8.97 -9.58
C LEU A 173 -5.98 8.77 -10.97
N ALA A 174 -5.45 7.58 -11.26
CA ALA A 174 -4.80 7.25 -12.52
C ALA A 174 -5.76 7.38 -13.72
N ASP A 175 -7.03 7.07 -13.54
CA ASP A 175 -8.08 7.22 -14.57
C ASP A 175 -8.41 8.68 -14.92
N THR A 176 -7.91 9.66 -14.16
CA THR A 176 -8.21 11.06 -14.48
C THR A 176 -7.50 11.52 -15.75
N PRO A 177 -8.18 12.24 -16.65
CA PRO A 177 -7.56 12.72 -17.91
C PRO A 177 -6.31 13.56 -17.68
N GLN A 178 -6.25 14.27 -16.56
CA GLN A 178 -5.09 15.09 -16.19
C GLN A 178 -3.87 14.23 -15.83
N PHE A 179 -4.09 13.09 -15.17
CA PHE A 179 -3.01 12.18 -14.82
C PHE A 179 -2.47 11.45 -16.06
N LEU A 180 -3.36 11.01 -16.95
CA LEU A 180 -3.01 10.39 -18.22
C LEU A 180 -2.11 11.29 -19.08
N GLN A 181 -2.34 12.61 -19.09
CA GLN A 181 -1.50 13.57 -19.80
C GLN A 181 -0.10 13.75 -19.17
N THR A 182 0.08 13.30 -17.94
CA THR A 182 1.34 13.42 -17.19
C THR A 182 2.20 12.17 -17.33
N ALA A 183 1.58 11.03 -17.58
CA ALA A 183 2.22 9.70 -17.65
C ALA A 183 2.85 9.38 -19.02
N ILE A 184 2.83 10.30 -19.99
CA ILE A 184 3.38 10.13 -21.34
C ILE A 184 4.80 10.69 -21.41
#